data_b9833116dc5ecde8a42894717089396b
#
_entry.id   b9833116dc5ecde8a42894717089396b
#
_cell.length_a   1.000
_cell.length_b   1.000
_cell.length_c   1.000
_cell.angle_alpha   90.00
_cell.angle_beta   90.00
_cell.angle_gamma   90.00
#
_symmetry.space_group_name_H-M   'P 1'
#
loop_
_entity.id
_entity.type
_entity.pdbx_description
1 polymer ?
#
loop_
_entity_poly.entity_id
_entity_poly.type
_entity_poly.pdbx_seq_one_letter_code
_entity_poly.pdbx_strand_id
1 'polypeptide(L)'
;MELLKDRVAMITGGTGALGRAVAEHFLANGAKVAVPWIVEPEVPLFNQRMGGRFPAANIHLGRVDLGDEQQVAKFVADVAAKWGKVDILVNLVGGFWGGKTIAETTMAEWQAMFDLNLKPTFLCCRAVVPVMQKNKYGRIVSVSSRTGLLGAGEFAAYAIAKGTIKTFTASLAEEVLNDNVLVNAIAPSTIDTEANRKAMPKAKHENWVKPEDIAKTLAYLCSDQNQVTSGAVVPVYGRA
;
A
#
# COMPACT_ATOMS: atom_id res chain seq x y z
N MET A 1 -9.73 -18.22 12.26
CA MET A 1 -10.81 -17.28 11.82
C MET A 1 -10.25 -16.48 10.66
N GLU A 2 -10.89 -16.47 9.50
CA GLU A 2 -10.45 -15.73 8.33
C GLU A 2 -10.83 -14.26 8.50
N LEU A 3 -9.85 -13.40 8.76
CA LEU A 3 -10.06 -11.97 9.06
C LEU A 3 -10.71 -11.18 7.92
N LEU A 4 -10.51 -11.62 6.68
CA LEU A 4 -10.89 -10.90 5.45
C LEU A 4 -11.84 -11.72 4.58
N LYS A 5 -12.59 -12.64 5.20
CA LYS A 5 -13.50 -13.53 4.49
C LYS A 5 -14.44 -12.76 3.57
N ASP A 6 -14.50 -13.20 2.31
CA ASP A 6 -15.33 -12.62 1.25
C ASP A 6 -15.07 -11.14 0.94
N ARG A 7 -13.99 -10.54 1.45
CA ARG A 7 -13.57 -9.17 1.11
C ARG A 7 -12.82 -9.13 -0.22
N VAL A 8 -13.02 -8.04 -0.95
CA VAL A 8 -12.30 -7.74 -2.19
C VAL A 8 -11.26 -6.68 -1.90
N ALA A 9 -9.98 -7.02 -2.04
CA ALA A 9 -8.86 -6.15 -1.75
C ALA A 9 -8.10 -5.78 -3.03
N MET A 10 -7.94 -4.49 -3.29
CA MET A 10 -6.99 -3.96 -4.26
C MET A 10 -5.68 -3.64 -3.54
N ILE A 11 -4.57 -4.22 -4.01
CA ILE A 11 -3.24 -4.05 -3.41
C ILE A 11 -2.30 -3.48 -4.48
N THR A 12 -1.99 -2.18 -4.39
CA THR A 12 -1.01 -1.56 -5.29
C THR A 12 0.40 -2.01 -4.93
N GLY A 13 1.27 -2.19 -5.93
CA GLY A 13 2.61 -2.75 -5.68
C GLY A 13 2.58 -4.19 -5.15
N GLY A 14 1.47 -4.92 -5.38
CA GLY A 14 1.27 -6.28 -4.89
C GLY A 14 2.25 -7.30 -5.46
N THR A 15 2.90 -7.02 -6.59
CA THR A 15 3.95 -7.87 -7.18
C THR A 15 5.32 -7.68 -6.53
N GLY A 16 5.56 -6.56 -5.84
CA GLY A 16 6.81 -6.28 -5.12
C GLY A 16 7.02 -7.16 -3.89
N ALA A 17 8.18 -7.04 -3.25
CA ALA A 17 8.57 -7.90 -2.13
C ALA A 17 7.59 -7.82 -0.94
N LEU A 18 7.22 -6.62 -0.48
CA LEU A 18 6.20 -6.43 0.53
C LEU A 18 4.83 -6.85 0.02
N GLY A 19 4.49 -6.44 -1.21
CA GLY A 19 3.17 -6.69 -1.80
C GLY A 19 2.83 -8.17 -1.92
N ARG A 20 3.80 -9.02 -2.28
CA ARG A 20 3.60 -10.48 -2.33
C ARG A 20 3.27 -11.07 -0.96
N ALA A 21 3.93 -10.60 0.11
CA ALA A 21 3.62 -11.05 1.47
C ALA A 21 2.21 -10.60 1.91
N VAL A 22 1.83 -9.37 1.57
CA VAL A 22 0.49 -8.84 1.86
C VAL A 22 -0.58 -9.60 1.07
N ALA A 23 -0.40 -9.79 -0.23
CA ALA A 23 -1.35 -10.53 -1.08
C ALA A 23 -1.55 -11.97 -0.60
N GLU A 24 -0.45 -12.68 -0.29
CA GLU A 24 -0.50 -14.02 0.28
C GLU A 24 -1.28 -14.06 1.58
N HIS A 25 -0.96 -13.15 2.51
CA HIS A 25 -1.63 -13.11 3.81
C HIS A 25 -3.11 -12.78 3.68
N PHE A 26 -3.51 -11.89 2.75
CA PHE A 26 -4.90 -11.53 2.51
C PHE A 26 -5.68 -12.70 1.90
N LEU A 27 -5.10 -13.38 0.89
CA LEU A 27 -5.69 -14.60 0.31
C LEU A 27 -5.85 -15.71 1.36
N ALA A 28 -4.84 -15.91 2.22
CA ALA A 28 -4.90 -16.90 3.31
C ALA A 28 -5.95 -16.56 4.38
N ASN A 29 -6.39 -15.29 4.45
CA ASN A 29 -7.47 -14.83 5.33
C ASN A 29 -8.82 -14.68 4.60
N GLY A 30 -8.99 -15.31 3.44
CA GLY A 30 -10.26 -15.43 2.74
C GLY A 30 -10.61 -14.27 1.81
N ALA A 31 -9.69 -13.32 1.56
CA ALA A 31 -9.93 -12.25 0.61
C ALA A 31 -9.78 -12.70 -0.84
N LYS A 32 -10.44 -11.97 -1.76
CA LYS A 32 -10.09 -11.91 -3.18
C LYS A 32 -9.13 -10.73 -3.38
N VAL A 33 -8.11 -10.90 -4.21
CA VAL A 33 -7.04 -9.91 -4.34
C VAL A 33 -6.89 -9.44 -5.78
N ALA A 34 -6.99 -8.14 -5.99
CA ALA A 34 -6.69 -7.46 -7.25
C ALA A 34 -5.35 -6.73 -7.15
N VAL A 35 -4.45 -6.98 -8.08
CA VAL A 35 -3.10 -6.41 -8.09
C VAL A 35 -2.85 -5.70 -9.42
N PRO A 36 -2.90 -4.36 -9.43
CA PRO A 36 -2.36 -3.59 -10.55
C PRO A 36 -0.83 -3.68 -10.52
N TRP A 37 -0.22 -3.94 -11.68
CA TRP A 37 1.22 -4.06 -11.82
C TRP A 37 1.75 -3.31 -13.05
N ILE A 38 3.02 -2.91 -13.01
CA ILE A 38 3.72 -2.31 -14.15
C ILE A 38 5.12 -2.91 -14.35
N VAL A 39 5.70 -3.50 -13.29
CA VAL A 39 7.03 -4.10 -13.32
C VAL A 39 6.92 -5.57 -13.75
N GLU A 40 7.07 -5.81 -15.06
CA GLU A 40 6.84 -7.13 -15.65
C GLU A 40 7.68 -8.28 -15.04
N PRO A 41 8.98 -8.11 -14.69
CA PRO A 41 9.77 -9.17 -14.05
C PRO A 41 9.27 -9.62 -12.66
N GLU A 42 8.41 -8.85 -12.01
CA GLU A 42 7.85 -9.22 -10.70
C GLU A 42 6.65 -10.18 -10.82
N VAL A 43 5.98 -10.22 -11.97
CA VAL A 43 4.77 -11.05 -12.18
C VAL A 43 5.06 -12.54 -12.06
N PRO A 44 6.13 -13.10 -12.65
CA PRO A 44 6.50 -14.50 -12.42
C PRO A 44 6.74 -14.83 -10.95
N LEU A 45 7.39 -13.94 -10.20
CA LEU A 45 7.65 -14.11 -8.76
C LEU A 45 6.35 -14.12 -7.94
N PHE A 46 5.40 -13.26 -8.31
CA PHE A 46 4.07 -13.26 -7.71
C PHE A 46 3.35 -14.58 -8.00
N ASN A 47 3.31 -15.01 -9.26
CA ASN A 47 2.65 -16.24 -9.68
C ASN A 47 3.27 -17.48 -9.01
N GLN A 48 4.60 -17.53 -8.87
CA GLN A 48 5.30 -18.60 -8.16
C GLN A 48 4.88 -18.67 -6.67
N ARG A 49 4.77 -17.51 -6.01
CA ARG A 49 4.39 -17.44 -4.59
C ARG A 49 2.91 -17.81 -4.35
N MET A 50 2.02 -17.44 -5.28
CA MET A 50 0.57 -17.66 -5.15
C MET A 50 0.11 -18.98 -5.79
N GLY A 51 0.80 -19.45 -6.81
CA GLY A 51 0.38 -20.57 -7.66
C GLY A 51 0.16 -21.85 -6.91
N GLY A 52 -0.97 -22.53 -7.20
CA GLY A 52 -1.35 -23.80 -6.58
C GLY A 52 -1.79 -23.72 -5.12
N ARG A 53 -1.61 -22.58 -4.45
CA ARG A 53 -1.96 -22.38 -3.05
C ARG A 53 -3.32 -21.71 -2.86
N PHE A 54 -3.74 -20.91 -3.84
CA PHE A 54 -4.99 -20.16 -3.80
C PHE A 54 -5.76 -20.33 -5.11
N PRO A 55 -7.11 -20.33 -5.07
CA PRO A 55 -7.92 -20.41 -6.28
C PRO A 55 -7.61 -19.24 -7.23
N ALA A 56 -7.34 -19.50 -8.50
CA ALA A 56 -7.09 -18.48 -9.51
C ALA A 56 -8.25 -17.48 -9.65
N ALA A 57 -9.48 -17.90 -9.38
CA ALA A 57 -10.67 -17.06 -9.38
C ALA A 57 -10.63 -15.94 -8.32
N ASN A 58 -9.83 -16.13 -7.26
CA ASN A 58 -9.65 -15.14 -6.19
C ASN A 58 -8.52 -14.13 -6.49
N ILE A 59 -7.86 -14.25 -7.64
CA ILE A 59 -6.75 -13.38 -8.02
C ILE A 59 -7.10 -12.65 -9.33
N HIS A 60 -6.82 -11.35 -9.38
CA HIS A 60 -6.93 -10.53 -10.58
C HIS A 60 -5.67 -9.68 -10.75
N LEU A 61 -4.91 -9.96 -11.81
CA LEU A 61 -3.74 -9.17 -12.18
C LEU A 61 -4.07 -8.30 -13.39
N GLY A 62 -3.69 -7.03 -13.37
CA GLY A 62 -3.81 -6.14 -14.51
C GLY A 62 -2.60 -5.24 -14.66
N ARG A 63 -2.13 -5.04 -15.90
CA ARG A 63 -1.07 -4.07 -16.19
C ARG A 63 -1.64 -2.67 -16.13
N VAL A 64 -1.18 -1.85 -15.19
CA VAL A 64 -1.70 -0.50 -14.91
C VAL A 64 -0.57 0.43 -14.51
N ASP A 65 -0.45 1.56 -15.17
CA ASP A 65 0.32 2.69 -14.68
C ASP A 65 -0.53 3.45 -13.65
N LEU A 66 -0.14 3.39 -12.39
CA LEU A 66 -0.85 4.07 -11.30
C LEU A 66 -0.61 5.60 -11.27
N GLY A 67 0.23 6.11 -12.15
CA GLY A 67 0.36 7.53 -12.46
C GLY A 67 -0.65 8.05 -13.49
N ASP A 68 -1.39 7.14 -14.14
CA ASP A 68 -2.40 7.43 -15.15
C ASP A 68 -3.81 7.24 -14.57
N GLU A 69 -4.55 8.35 -14.47
CA GLU A 69 -5.90 8.38 -13.88
C GLU A 69 -6.88 7.46 -14.61
N GLN A 70 -6.81 7.40 -15.94
CA GLN A 70 -7.77 6.62 -16.74
C GLN A 70 -7.53 5.12 -16.58
N GLN A 71 -6.26 4.69 -16.52
CA GLN A 71 -5.91 3.29 -16.28
C GLN A 71 -6.32 2.85 -14.87
N VAL A 72 -6.12 3.70 -13.85
CA VAL A 72 -6.56 3.43 -12.48
C VAL A 72 -8.07 3.28 -12.41
N ALA A 73 -8.82 4.24 -12.95
CA ALA A 73 -10.29 4.21 -12.98
C ALA A 73 -10.82 2.97 -13.68
N LYS A 74 -10.23 2.61 -14.84
CA LYS A 74 -10.59 1.40 -15.57
C LYS A 74 -10.34 0.14 -14.74
N PHE A 75 -9.19 0.02 -14.11
CA PHE A 75 -8.87 -1.16 -13.30
C PHE A 75 -9.83 -1.33 -12.12
N VAL A 76 -10.16 -0.25 -11.42
CA VAL A 76 -11.16 -0.28 -10.33
C VAL A 76 -12.53 -0.72 -10.86
N ALA A 77 -12.95 -0.22 -12.02
CA ALA A 77 -14.20 -0.62 -12.66
C ALA A 77 -14.17 -2.13 -13.05
N ASP A 78 -13.07 -2.63 -13.61
CA ASP A 78 -12.89 -4.04 -13.95
C ASP A 78 -12.99 -4.95 -12.70
N VAL A 79 -12.38 -4.54 -11.58
CA VAL A 79 -12.48 -5.25 -10.29
C VAL A 79 -13.92 -5.24 -9.76
N ALA A 80 -14.58 -4.10 -9.80
CA ALA A 80 -15.98 -3.96 -9.38
C ALA A 80 -16.93 -4.78 -10.26
N ALA A 81 -16.70 -4.82 -11.56
CA ALA A 81 -17.47 -5.66 -12.48
C ALA A 81 -17.28 -7.14 -12.22
N LYS A 82 -16.03 -7.56 -11.90
CA LYS A 82 -15.69 -8.96 -11.65
C LYS A 82 -16.27 -9.51 -10.34
N TRP A 83 -16.26 -8.71 -9.27
CA TRP A 83 -16.60 -9.17 -7.92
C TRP A 83 -17.71 -8.36 -7.22
N GLY A 84 -18.28 -7.37 -7.91
CA GLY A 84 -19.40 -6.55 -7.41
C GLY A 84 -19.00 -5.40 -6.48
N LYS A 85 -17.74 -5.36 -6.02
CA LYS A 85 -17.29 -4.42 -4.98
C LYS A 85 -15.78 -4.26 -4.95
N VAL A 86 -15.32 -3.24 -4.22
CA VAL A 86 -13.95 -3.08 -3.71
C VAL A 86 -14.07 -2.71 -2.24
N ASP A 87 -13.76 -3.63 -1.34
CA ASP A 87 -13.90 -3.44 0.11
C ASP A 87 -12.64 -2.84 0.73
N ILE A 88 -11.47 -3.16 0.18
CA ILE A 88 -10.17 -2.83 0.76
C ILE A 88 -9.27 -2.22 -0.31
N LEU A 89 -8.55 -1.15 0.05
CA LEU A 89 -7.44 -0.62 -0.71
C LEU A 89 -6.18 -0.57 0.16
N VAL A 90 -5.11 -1.22 -0.29
CA VAL A 90 -3.79 -1.12 0.33
C VAL A 90 -2.83 -0.46 -0.65
N ASN A 91 -2.38 0.77 -0.34
CA ASN A 91 -1.45 1.53 -1.15
C ASN A 91 -0.02 1.24 -0.72
N LEU A 92 0.68 0.33 -1.43
CA LEU A 92 2.07 -0.04 -1.17
C LEU A 92 3.05 0.58 -2.16
N VAL A 93 2.57 1.12 -3.29
CA VAL A 93 3.47 1.73 -4.30
C VAL A 93 4.20 2.90 -3.70
N GLY A 94 5.49 2.95 -3.97
CA GLY A 94 6.39 3.99 -3.58
C GLY A 94 7.83 3.56 -3.80
N GLY A 95 8.74 4.51 -3.71
CA GLY A 95 10.17 4.26 -3.87
C GLY A 95 10.97 5.23 -3.02
N PHE A 96 12.23 4.87 -2.83
CA PHE A 96 13.18 5.64 -2.04
C PHE A 96 14.26 6.22 -2.93
N TRP A 97 14.50 7.50 -2.77
CA TRP A 97 15.66 8.17 -3.34
C TRP A 97 16.12 9.27 -2.37
N GLY A 98 17.43 9.49 -2.28
CA GLY A 98 18.02 10.50 -1.40
C GLY A 98 19.54 10.53 -1.53
N GLY A 99 20.21 11.10 -0.53
CA GLY A 99 21.66 11.31 -0.52
C GLY A 99 22.04 12.68 -1.05
N LYS A 100 21.10 13.67 -1.04
CA LYS A 100 21.33 15.07 -1.39
C LYS A 100 20.70 15.99 -0.36
N THR A 101 21.37 17.10 -0.10
CA THR A 101 20.81 18.20 0.70
C THR A 101 19.66 18.89 -0.07
N ILE A 102 18.85 19.68 0.63
CA ILE A 102 17.79 20.47 -0.02
C ILE A 102 18.34 21.39 -1.08
N ALA A 103 19.50 22.00 -0.83
CA ALA A 103 20.13 22.92 -1.77
C ALA A 103 20.60 22.24 -3.07
N GLU A 104 20.90 20.95 -3.02
CA GLU A 104 21.35 20.15 -4.17
C GLU A 104 20.22 19.41 -4.88
N THR A 105 19.02 19.32 -4.24
CA THR A 105 17.87 18.63 -4.81
C THR A 105 17.25 19.47 -5.93
N THR A 106 17.21 18.94 -7.15
CA THR A 106 16.57 19.61 -8.27
C THR A 106 15.05 19.52 -8.20
N MET A 107 14.33 20.44 -8.86
CA MET A 107 12.87 20.40 -8.95
C MET A 107 12.36 19.10 -9.61
N ALA A 108 13.08 18.54 -10.56
CA ALA A 108 12.74 17.28 -11.20
C ALA A 108 12.82 16.11 -10.19
N GLU A 109 13.87 16.02 -9.39
CA GLU A 109 14.03 15.01 -8.33
C GLU A 109 12.98 15.18 -7.23
N TRP A 110 12.70 16.43 -6.84
CA TRP A 110 11.61 16.75 -5.92
C TRP A 110 10.27 16.22 -6.43
N GLN A 111 9.88 16.61 -7.65
CA GLN A 111 8.61 16.21 -8.26
C GLN A 111 8.52 14.69 -8.41
N ALA A 112 9.60 14.03 -8.82
CA ALA A 112 9.63 12.57 -8.96
C ALA A 112 9.28 11.83 -7.67
N MET A 113 9.65 12.37 -6.49
CA MET A 113 9.28 11.75 -5.21
C MET A 113 7.78 11.85 -4.91
N PHE A 114 7.13 12.94 -5.28
CA PHE A 114 5.68 13.09 -5.15
C PHE A 114 4.94 12.22 -6.18
N ASP A 115 5.40 12.19 -7.42
CA ASP A 115 4.81 11.37 -8.47
C ASP A 115 4.89 9.87 -8.15
N LEU A 116 5.96 9.45 -7.49
CA LEU A 116 6.14 8.04 -7.11
C LEU A 116 5.42 7.67 -5.81
N ASN A 117 5.38 8.56 -4.80
CA ASN A 117 4.96 8.21 -3.44
C ASN A 117 3.58 8.74 -3.03
N LEU A 118 3.07 9.80 -3.68
CA LEU A 118 1.79 10.41 -3.33
C LEU A 118 0.75 10.27 -4.45
N LYS A 119 1.09 10.61 -5.69
CA LYS A 119 0.16 10.60 -6.81
C LYS A 119 -0.57 9.27 -7.00
N PRO A 120 0.10 8.08 -6.97
CA PRO A 120 -0.59 6.79 -7.06
C PRO A 120 -1.59 6.56 -5.93
N THR A 121 -1.24 6.94 -4.69
CA THR A 121 -2.13 6.84 -3.53
C THR A 121 -3.38 7.70 -3.74
N PHE A 122 -3.21 8.95 -4.17
CA PHE A 122 -4.33 9.85 -4.44
C PHE A 122 -5.25 9.29 -5.54
N LEU A 123 -4.70 8.88 -6.69
CA LEU A 123 -5.50 8.38 -7.81
C LEU A 123 -6.26 7.09 -7.46
N CYS A 124 -5.63 6.17 -6.73
CA CYS A 124 -6.29 4.96 -6.27
C CYS A 124 -7.41 5.26 -5.27
N CYS A 125 -7.19 6.12 -4.28
CA CYS A 125 -8.23 6.53 -3.33
C CYS A 125 -9.39 7.21 -4.05
N ARG A 126 -9.12 8.17 -4.94
CA ARG A 126 -10.12 8.85 -5.74
C ARG A 126 -11.01 7.89 -6.56
N ALA A 127 -10.43 6.81 -7.07
CA ALA A 127 -11.17 5.84 -7.86
C ALA A 127 -11.99 4.85 -7.01
N VAL A 128 -11.49 4.43 -5.83
CA VAL A 128 -12.18 3.41 -5.01
C VAL A 128 -13.21 4.01 -4.06
N VAL A 129 -13.02 5.24 -3.56
CA VAL A 129 -13.91 5.86 -2.57
C VAL A 129 -15.38 5.89 -3.02
N PRO A 130 -15.73 6.28 -4.26
CA PRO A 130 -17.13 6.25 -4.71
C PRO A 130 -17.74 4.83 -4.67
N VAL A 131 -16.95 3.79 -4.95
CA VAL A 131 -17.40 2.40 -4.89
C VAL A 131 -17.64 1.98 -3.44
N MET A 132 -16.75 2.35 -2.52
CA MET A 132 -16.88 2.06 -1.09
C MET A 132 -18.07 2.80 -0.46
N GLN A 133 -18.27 4.06 -0.81
CA GLN A 133 -19.40 4.88 -0.36
C GLN A 133 -20.74 4.28 -0.80
N LYS A 134 -20.83 3.85 -2.06
CA LYS A 134 -22.03 3.17 -2.59
C LYS A 134 -22.34 1.88 -1.81
N ASN A 135 -21.31 1.13 -1.42
CA ASN A 135 -21.43 -0.14 -0.71
C ASN A 135 -21.54 0.03 0.82
N LYS A 136 -21.39 1.26 1.33
CA LYS A 136 -21.36 1.59 2.77
C LYS A 136 -20.33 0.74 3.54
N TYR A 137 -19.19 0.48 2.91
CA TYR A 137 -18.09 -0.25 3.50
C TYR A 137 -16.78 0.07 2.77
N GLY A 138 -15.74 0.36 3.51
CA GLY A 138 -14.39 0.52 2.99
C GLY A 138 -13.31 0.48 4.06
N ARG A 139 -12.15 -0.05 3.70
CA ARG A 139 -10.94 -0.04 4.51
C ARG A 139 -9.77 0.38 3.62
N ILE A 140 -9.19 1.53 3.91
CA ILE A 140 -8.06 2.07 3.14
C ILE A 140 -6.85 2.15 4.07
N VAL A 141 -5.72 1.55 3.65
CA VAL A 141 -4.46 1.69 4.38
C VAL A 141 -3.36 2.06 3.42
N SER A 142 -2.68 3.18 3.71
CA SER A 142 -1.56 3.68 2.91
C SER A 142 -0.23 3.53 3.66
N VAL A 143 0.88 3.38 2.89
CA VAL A 143 2.22 3.24 3.49
C VAL A 143 2.95 4.56 3.46
N SER A 144 3.12 5.16 4.65
CA SER A 144 4.06 6.23 4.95
C SER A 144 5.46 5.66 5.21
N SER A 145 6.24 6.27 6.06
CA SER A 145 7.51 5.75 6.56
C SER A 145 7.87 6.40 7.90
N ARG A 146 8.73 5.74 8.67
CA ARG A 146 9.34 6.37 9.87
C ARG A 146 10.02 7.69 9.52
N THR A 147 10.78 7.73 8.43
CA THR A 147 11.42 8.94 7.91
C THR A 147 10.40 10.03 7.55
N GLY A 148 9.25 9.67 7.01
CA GLY A 148 8.16 10.62 6.74
C GLY A 148 7.56 11.24 7.99
N LEU A 149 7.60 10.57 9.13
CA LEU A 149 7.10 11.09 10.41
C LEU A 149 8.13 11.92 11.16
N LEU A 150 9.40 11.56 11.07
CA LEU A 150 10.48 12.17 11.89
C LEU A 150 11.36 13.14 11.10
N GLY A 151 11.32 13.09 9.76
CA GLY A 151 12.29 13.74 8.90
C GLY A 151 13.63 13.02 8.87
N ALA A 152 14.48 13.34 7.90
CA ALA A 152 15.89 12.91 7.85
C ALA A 152 16.68 13.88 6.96
N GLY A 153 17.90 14.19 7.34
CA GLY A 153 18.86 14.93 6.50
C GLY A 153 19.15 14.17 5.21
N GLU A 154 19.40 14.87 4.11
CA GLU A 154 19.71 14.31 2.78
C GLU A 154 18.59 13.50 2.11
N PHE A 155 17.41 13.42 2.74
CA PHE A 155 16.25 12.67 2.24
C PHE A 155 14.96 13.51 2.22
N ALA A 156 15.08 14.84 2.16
CA ALA A 156 13.94 15.74 2.36
C ALA A 156 12.80 15.49 1.39
N ALA A 157 13.06 15.31 0.08
CA ALA A 157 12.02 15.07 -0.92
C ALA A 157 11.23 13.79 -0.61
N TYR A 158 11.92 12.70 -0.29
CA TYR A 158 11.30 11.44 0.11
C TYR A 158 10.55 11.57 1.44
N ALA A 159 11.20 12.14 2.46
CA ALA A 159 10.60 12.29 3.78
C ALA A 159 9.31 13.11 3.73
N ILE A 160 9.30 14.21 2.98
CA ILE A 160 8.12 15.06 2.81
C ILE A 160 7.03 14.33 2.02
N ALA A 161 7.37 13.71 0.88
CA ALA A 161 6.39 12.95 0.10
C ALA A 161 5.73 11.82 0.94
N LYS A 162 6.50 11.09 1.76
CA LYS A 162 5.95 10.09 2.68
C LYS A 162 5.24 10.70 3.88
N GLY A 163 5.68 11.86 4.35
CA GLY A 163 5.04 12.61 5.44
C GLY A 163 3.65 13.14 5.07
N THR A 164 3.44 13.54 3.80
CA THR A 164 2.13 14.01 3.32
C THR A 164 1.05 12.92 3.40
N ILE A 165 1.42 11.63 3.36
CA ILE A 165 0.48 10.52 3.56
C ILE A 165 -0.26 10.63 4.89
N LYS A 166 0.38 11.15 5.95
CA LYS A 166 -0.27 11.38 7.25
C LYS A 166 -1.46 12.34 7.11
N THR A 167 -1.21 13.53 6.54
CA THR A 167 -2.26 14.55 6.39
C THR A 167 -3.32 14.09 5.39
N PHE A 168 -2.93 13.45 4.29
CA PHE A 168 -3.85 12.86 3.33
C PHE A 168 -4.79 11.83 3.99
N THR A 169 -4.23 10.94 4.83
CA THR A 169 -4.99 9.93 5.57
C THR A 169 -6.02 10.56 6.50
N ALA A 170 -5.61 11.57 7.27
CA ALA A 170 -6.51 12.27 8.20
C ALA A 170 -7.63 13.01 7.44
N SER A 171 -7.30 13.74 6.38
CA SER A 171 -8.28 14.48 5.58
C SER A 171 -9.31 13.53 4.93
N LEU A 172 -8.84 12.44 4.29
CA LEU A 172 -9.76 11.49 3.68
C LEU A 172 -10.63 10.77 4.72
N ALA A 173 -10.07 10.48 5.91
CA ALA A 173 -10.85 9.86 6.99
C ALA A 173 -12.05 10.72 7.42
N GLU A 174 -11.85 12.06 7.52
CA GLU A 174 -12.93 13.01 7.82
C GLU A 174 -13.97 13.08 6.68
N GLU A 175 -13.53 13.07 5.42
CA GLU A 175 -14.43 13.13 4.26
C GLU A 175 -15.40 11.93 4.19
N VAL A 176 -14.95 10.75 4.59
CA VAL A 176 -15.72 9.49 4.48
C VAL A 176 -16.26 8.96 5.80
N LEU A 177 -16.22 9.77 6.86
CA LEU A 177 -16.56 9.40 8.23
C LEU A 177 -17.95 8.74 8.32
N ASN A 178 -18.93 9.26 7.59
CA ASN A 178 -20.33 8.80 7.64
C ASN A 178 -20.64 7.63 6.69
N ASP A 179 -19.63 7.12 5.97
CA ASP A 179 -19.83 6.09 4.94
C ASP A 179 -19.39 4.69 5.37
N ASN A 180 -19.00 4.51 6.65
CA ASN A 180 -18.38 3.27 7.15
C ASN A 180 -17.09 2.91 6.39
N VAL A 181 -16.36 3.94 5.96
CA VAL A 181 -15.04 3.82 5.33
C VAL A 181 -14.00 4.29 6.33
N LEU A 182 -13.12 3.36 6.75
CA LEU A 182 -12.03 3.68 7.67
C LEU A 182 -10.73 3.84 6.88
N VAL A 183 -10.03 4.94 7.12
CA VAL A 183 -8.81 5.31 6.39
C VAL A 183 -7.65 5.45 7.36
N ASN A 184 -6.63 4.63 7.21
CA ASN A 184 -5.45 4.65 8.05
C ASN A 184 -4.16 4.64 7.22
N ALA A 185 -3.04 4.82 7.88
CA ALA A 185 -1.72 4.59 7.31
C ALA A 185 -0.86 3.77 8.28
N ILE A 186 0.14 3.11 7.74
CA ILE A 186 1.25 2.56 8.52
C ILE A 186 2.53 3.32 8.21
N ALA A 187 3.44 3.40 9.18
CA ALA A 187 4.77 3.98 8.99
C ALA A 187 5.84 2.94 9.36
N PRO A 188 6.31 2.14 8.40
CA PRO A 188 7.37 1.18 8.65
C PRO A 188 8.72 1.87 8.89
N SER A 189 9.61 1.21 9.67
CA SER A 189 11.05 1.41 9.59
C SER A 189 11.61 0.70 8.35
N THR A 190 12.88 0.32 8.35
CA THR A 190 13.47 -0.44 7.24
C THR A 190 12.79 -1.82 7.14
N ILE A 191 12.25 -2.13 5.98
CA ILE A 191 11.60 -3.40 5.69
C ILE A 191 12.65 -4.43 5.28
N ASP A 192 12.60 -5.62 5.84
CA ASP A 192 13.51 -6.71 5.52
C ASP A 192 13.20 -7.32 4.15
N THR A 193 13.77 -6.71 3.12
CA THR A 193 13.66 -7.17 1.73
C THR A 193 15.05 -7.48 1.17
N GLU A 194 15.11 -8.32 0.16
CA GLU A 194 16.37 -8.63 -0.54
C GLU A 194 17.04 -7.37 -1.08
N ALA A 195 16.26 -6.43 -1.66
CA ALA A 195 16.77 -5.17 -2.16
C ALA A 195 17.42 -4.32 -1.06
N ASN A 196 16.76 -4.20 0.10
CA ASN A 196 17.30 -3.45 1.24
C ASN A 196 18.55 -4.13 1.83
N ARG A 197 18.56 -5.47 1.90
CA ARG A 197 19.73 -6.22 2.35
C ARG A 197 20.93 -6.01 1.42
N LYS A 198 20.71 -5.98 0.10
CA LYS A 198 21.74 -5.66 -0.89
C LYS A 198 22.23 -4.22 -0.78
N ALA A 199 21.32 -3.26 -0.56
CA ALA A 199 21.68 -1.84 -0.39
C ALA A 199 22.43 -1.56 0.92
N MET A 200 22.14 -2.31 1.98
CA MET A 200 22.71 -2.10 3.32
C MET A 200 23.27 -3.42 3.90
N PRO A 201 24.34 -4.00 3.31
CA PRO A 201 24.83 -5.33 3.66
C PRO A 201 25.43 -5.42 5.07
N LYS A 202 25.84 -4.29 5.65
CA LYS A 202 26.44 -4.21 7.00
C LYS A 202 25.43 -3.88 8.10
N ALA A 203 24.17 -3.67 7.76
CA ALA A 203 23.15 -3.35 8.76
C ALA A 203 22.72 -4.59 9.56
N LYS A 204 22.20 -4.37 10.76
CA LYS A 204 21.64 -5.43 11.62
C LYS A 204 20.23 -5.79 11.13
N HIS A 205 20.15 -6.68 10.13
CA HIS A 205 18.91 -7.06 9.46
C HIS A 205 17.88 -7.70 10.41
N GLU A 206 18.35 -8.32 11.51
CA GLU A 206 17.50 -8.91 12.55
C GLU A 206 16.59 -7.90 13.27
N ASN A 207 16.92 -6.60 13.19
CA ASN A 207 16.12 -5.52 13.75
C ASN A 207 15.04 -5.02 12.78
N TRP A 208 15.14 -5.37 11.50
CA TRP A 208 14.22 -4.86 10.47
C TRP A 208 12.84 -5.52 10.55
N VAL A 209 11.84 -4.80 10.03
CA VAL A 209 10.46 -5.29 10.00
C VAL A 209 10.29 -6.28 8.87
N LYS A 210 9.79 -7.47 9.18
CA LYS A 210 9.49 -8.48 8.17
C LYS A 210 8.23 -8.12 7.38
N PRO A 211 8.19 -8.35 6.06
CA PRO A 211 7.00 -8.17 5.25
C PRO A 211 5.76 -8.88 5.81
N GLU A 212 5.94 -10.07 6.37
CA GLU A 212 4.88 -10.88 6.95
C GLU A 212 4.26 -10.24 8.21
N ASP A 213 5.04 -9.53 9.02
CA ASP A 213 4.52 -8.82 10.20
C ASP A 213 3.78 -7.54 9.80
N ILE A 214 4.25 -6.84 8.76
CA ILE A 214 3.49 -5.74 8.15
C ILE A 214 2.15 -6.24 7.60
N ALA A 215 2.14 -7.38 6.91
CA ALA A 215 0.93 -7.97 6.35
C ALA A 215 -0.14 -8.27 7.42
N LYS A 216 0.26 -8.74 8.62
CA LYS A 216 -0.64 -8.96 9.76
C LYS A 216 -1.26 -7.65 10.26
N THR A 217 -0.44 -6.59 10.40
CA THR A 217 -0.93 -5.27 10.80
C THR A 217 -1.92 -4.71 9.80
N LEU A 218 -1.62 -4.82 8.49
CA LEU A 218 -2.51 -4.41 7.42
C LEU A 218 -3.82 -5.20 7.43
N ALA A 219 -3.76 -6.53 7.61
CA ALA A 219 -4.95 -7.37 7.68
C ALA A 219 -5.86 -6.98 8.85
N TYR A 220 -5.30 -6.68 10.04
CA TYR A 220 -6.07 -6.17 11.17
C TYR A 220 -6.76 -4.84 10.84
N LEU A 221 -6.01 -3.84 10.35
CA LEU A 221 -6.56 -2.52 10.01
C LEU A 221 -7.64 -2.60 8.90
N CYS A 222 -7.56 -3.59 8.03
CA CYS A 222 -8.50 -3.83 6.94
C CYS A 222 -9.67 -4.78 7.31
N SER A 223 -9.66 -5.37 8.50
CA SER A 223 -10.67 -6.33 8.93
C SER A 223 -11.84 -5.67 9.67
N ASP A 224 -12.89 -6.46 9.89
CA ASP A 224 -14.04 -6.05 10.71
C ASP A 224 -13.72 -5.98 12.22
N GLN A 225 -12.53 -6.40 12.64
CA GLN A 225 -12.04 -6.18 14.00
C GLN A 225 -11.66 -4.72 14.25
N ASN A 226 -11.30 -3.98 13.21
CA ASN A 226 -11.12 -2.54 13.26
C ASN A 226 -12.46 -1.85 12.96
N GLN A 227 -13.12 -1.34 14.00
CA GLN A 227 -14.40 -0.63 13.89
C GLN A 227 -14.31 0.86 14.20
N VAL A 228 -13.22 1.30 14.83
CA VAL A 228 -13.11 2.65 15.37
C VAL A 228 -11.83 3.40 15.01
N THR A 229 -10.79 2.69 14.54
CA THR A 229 -9.54 3.36 14.17
C THR A 229 -9.64 3.91 12.76
N SER A 230 -9.67 5.24 12.62
CA SER A 230 -9.63 5.98 11.36
C SER A 230 -8.80 7.25 11.52
N GLY A 231 -8.15 7.72 10.48
CA GLY A 231 -7.27 8.89 10.49
C GLY A 231 -5.89 8.65 11.14
N ALA A 232 -5.60 7.43 11.59
CA ALA A 232 -4.39 7.12 12.32
C ALA A 232 -3.20 6.76 11.41
N VAL A 233 -2.00 7.07 11.88
CA VAL A 233 -0.75 6.52 11.33
C VAL A 233 -0.13 5.59 12.37
N VAL A 234 -0.09 4.30 12.08
CA VAL A 234 0.40 3.27 12.99
C VAL A 234 1.90 3.01 12.74
N PRO A 235 2.79 3.29 13.72
CA PRO A 235 4.20 2.93 13.61
C PRO A 235 4.38 1.41 13.54
N VAL A 236 5.20 0.95 12.59
CA VAL A 236 5.57 -0.47 12.43
C VAL A 236 7.09 -0.54 12.33
N TYR A 237 7.78 -0.42 13.46
CA TYR A 237 9.22 -0.19 13.49
C TYR A 237 10.06 -1.45 13.74
N GLY A 238 9.45 -2.54 14.20
CA GLY A 238 10.20 -3.70 14.65
C GLY A 238 11.08 -3.33 15.85
N ARG A 239 12.39 -3.57 15.69
CA ARG A 239 13.41 -3.20 16.68
C ARG A 239 14.42 -2.18 16.11
N ALA A 240 14.12 -1.55 14.98
CA ALA A 240 14.99 -0.59 14.29
C ALA A 240 14.63 0.87 14.63
#